data_3a8d1a80b41ea709117bbce1b17880f3
#
_entry.id   3a8d1a80b41ea709117bbce1b17880f3
#
_cell.length_a   1.000
_cell.length_b   1.000
_cell.length_c   1.000
_cell.angle_alpha   90.00
_cell.angle_beta   90.00
_cell.angle_gamma   90.00
#
_symmetry.space_group_name_H-M   'P 1'
#
loop_
_entity.id
_entity.type
_entity.pdbx_description
1 polymer ?
#
loop_
_entity_poly.entity_id
_entity_poly.type
_entity_poly.pdbx_seq_one_letter_code
_entity_poly.pdbx_strand_id
1 'polypeptide(L)'
;MLIHFVLHGKTDDSYLKEGVMKYTKRIKHYISFNELIIPSLKSTKNLNYEEIKQKEGELLLSKLKPSDTLVLLDEKGVQFSSLEMAEYMQKWMNQSLKNIFFVVGGAYGFSDEVYQRANFKLSLSKMTFSHQMIRLLFVEQLYRAFTILNNEPYHHE
;
A
#
# COMPACT_ATOMS: atom_id res chain seq x y z
N MET A 1 -14.33 0.86 8.28
CA MET A 1 -13.24 0.32 7.42
C MET A 1 -11.91 0.42 8.15
N LEU A 2 -11.10 -0.61 8.12
CA LEU A 2 -9.73 -0.62 8.61
C LEU A 2 -8.78 -0.71 7.43
N ILE A 3 -7.83 0.21 7.33
CA ILE A 3 -6.77 0.18 6.34
C ILE A 3 -5.56 -0.56 6.90
N HIS A 4 -5.09 -1.56 6.17
CA HIS A 4 -3.83 -2.24 6.40
C HIS A 4 -2.82 -1.79 5.35
N PHE A 5 -1.74 -1.18 5.77
CA PHE A 5 -0.61 -0.83 4.90
C PHE A 5 0.45 -1.91 5.05
N VAL A 6 0.61 -2.72 4.02
CA VAL A 6 1.41 -3.94 4.06
C VAL A 6 2.75 -3.72 3.37
N LEU A 7 3.81 -4.01 4.08
CA LEU A 7 5.19 -3.81 3.65
C LEU A 7 5.96 -5.13 3.75
N HIS A 8 6.76 -5.44 2.74
CA HIS A 8 7.76 -6.52 2.80
C HIS A 8 9.06 -5.97 3.39
N GLY A 9 9.37 -6.40 4.62
CA GLY A 9 10.49 -5.91 5.40
C GLY A 9 10.26 -4.50 5.97
N LYS A 10 11.13 -4.13 6.89
CA LYS A 10 11.10 -2.81 7.54
C LYS A 10 11.49 -1.70 6.58
N THR A 11 11.10 -0.48 6.90
CA THR A 11 11.63 0.72 6.24
C THR A 11 13.04 0.97 6.78
N ASP A 12 14.04 0.99 5.89
CA ASP A 12 15.46 0.94 6.29
C ASP A 12 16.02 2.33 6.59
N ASP A 13 15.85 3.28 5.65
CA ASP A 13 16.42 4.62 5.81
C ASP A 13 15.66 5.43 6.86
N SER A 14 16.41 6.07 7.78
CA SER A 14 15.85 6.83 8.90
C SER A 14 14.93 7.96 8.45
N TYR A 15 15.28 8.68 7.38
CA TYR A 15 14.45 9.77 6.86
C TYR A 15 13.12 9.28 6.26
N LEU A 16 13.12 8.11 5.60
CA LEU A 16 11.89 7.49 5.09
C LEU A 16 11.02 6.98 6.23
N LYS A 17 11.62 6.31 7.21
CA LYS A 17 10.93 5.82 8.39
C LYS A 17 10.24 6.95 9.16
N GLU A 18 10.94 8.05 9.37
CA GLU A 18 10.43 9.24 10.03
C GLU A 18 9.27 9.87 9.23
N GLY A 19 9.42 10.00 7.91
CA GLY A 19 8.38 10.50 7.02
C GLY A 19 7.13 9.62 7.00
N VAL A 20 7.29 8.31 6.89
CA VAL A 20 6.18 7.35 6.95
C VAL A 20 5.45 7.45 8.29
N MET A 21 6.17 7.47 9.40
CA MET A 21 5.57 7.63 10.74
C MET A 21 4.78 8.93 10.88
N LYS A 22 5.30 10.04 10.34
CA LYS A 22 4.61 11.34 10.36
C LYS A 22 3.23 11.26 9.72
N TYR A 23 3.14 10.70 8.51
CA TYR A 23 1.87 10.62 7.78
C TYR A 23 0.95 9.53 8.32
N THR A 24 1.44 8.39 8.72
CA THR A 24 0.61 7.32 9.31
C THR A 24 -0.02 7.78 10.62
N LYS A 25 0.70 8.56 11.43
CA LYS A 25 0.16 9.17 12.65
C LYS A 25 -0.99 10.14 12.33
N ARG A 26 -0.86 10.94 11.28
CA ARG A 26 -1.91 11.88 10.83
C ARG A 26 -3.12 11.14 10.27
N ILE A 27 -2.92 10.10 9.46
CA ILE A 27 -4.00 9.28 8.88
C ILE A 27 -4.88 8.67 9.98
N LYS A 28 -4.30 8.27 11.10
CA LYS A 28 -5.03 7.68 12.23
C LYS A 28 -6.07 8.60 12.87
N HIS A 29 -6.02 9.91 12.61
CA HIS A 29 -7.05 10.84 13.05
C HIS A 29 -8.33 10.76 12.21
N TYR A 30 -8.24 10.22 10.98
CA TYR A 30 -9.37 10.11 10.05
C TYR A 30 -9.97 8.71 10.00
N ILE A 31 -9.11 7.69 10.09
CA ILE A 31 -9.53 6.30 9.89
C ILE A 31 -8.66 5.34 10.70
N SER A 32 -9.22 4.19 11.02
CA SER A 32 -8.44 3.10 11.59
C SER A 32 -7.38 2.64 10.60
N PHE A 33 -6.12 2.71 11.00
CA PHE A 33 -4.96 2.43 10.14
C PHE A 33 -3.95 1.57 10.88
N ASN A 34 -3.49 0.51 10.22
CA ASN A 34 -2.51 -0.42 10.74
C ASN A 34 -1.39 -0.65 9.72
N GLU A 35 -0.14 -0.55 10.14
CA GLU A 35 1.02 -0.95 9.36
C GLU A 35 1.33 -2.42 9.66
N LEU A 36 1.32 -3.25 8.62
CA LEU A 36 1.62 -4.67 8.71
C LEU A 36 2.93 -4.97 7.98
N ILE A 37 3.94 -5.34 8.74
CA ILE A 37 5.23 -5.72 8.17
C ILE A 37 5.28 -7.24 8.02
N ILE A 38 5.42 -7.69 6.78
CA ILE A 38 5.73 -9.08 6.47
C ILE A 38 7.27 -9.20 6.55
N PRO A 39 7.79 -10.07 7.43
CA PRO A 39 9.23 -10.20 7.58
C PRO A 39 9.91 -10.57 6.26
N SER A 40 11.09 -9.99 6.02
CA SER A 40 11.94 -10.40 4.90
C SER A 40 12.29 -11.88 5.01
N LEU A 41 12.42 -12.55 3.88
CA LEU A 41 12.83 -13.93 3.81
C LEU A 41 14.22 -14.10 4.46
N LYS A 42 14.37 -15.10 5.34
CA LYS A 42 15.59 -15.31 6.11
C LYS A 42 16.81 -15.64 5.26
N SER A 43 16.62 -16.30 4.12
CA SER A 43 17.68 -16.64 3.19
C SER A 43 17.15 -16.61 1.77
N THR A 44 17.68 -15.73 0.93
CA THR A 44 17.37 -15.65 -0.50
C THR A 44 18.56 -16.04 -1.38
N LYS A 45 19.67 -16.43 -0.75
CA LYS A 45 20.97 -16.65 -1.42
C LYS A 45 20.91 -17.70 -2.53
N ASN A 46 20.05 -18.73 -2.36
CA ASN A 46 19.88 -19.84 -3.31
C ASN A 46 18.56 -19.77 -4.07
N LEU A 47 17.82 -18.65 -3.96
CA LEU A 47 16.52 -18.45 -4.61
C LEU A 47 16.66 -17.55 -5.83
N ASN A 48 15.96 -17.91 -6.90
CA ASN A 48 15.77 -16.99 -8.04
C ASN A 48 14.64 -15.98 -7.72
N TYR A 49 14.46 -14.97 -8.59
CA TYR A 49 13.47 -13.92 -8.39
C TYR A 49 12.03 -14.45 -8.36
N GLU A 50 11.71 -15.45 -9.14
CA GLU A 50 10.39 -16.08 -9.15
C GLU A 50 10.09 -16.79 -7.83
N GLU A 51 11.06 -17.52 -7.28
CA GLU A 51 10.95 -18.18 -5.99
C GLU A 51 10.77 -17.18 -4.84
N ILE A 52 11.49 -16.05 -4.89
CA ILE A 52 11.35 -14.96 -3.91
C ILE A 52 9.94 -14.37 -3.97
N LYS A 53 9.45 -14.00 -5.17
CA LYS A 53 8.09 -13.50 -5.36
C LYS A 53 7.04 -14.48 -4.86
N GLN A 54 7.21 -15.76 -5.16
CA GLN A 54 6.31 -16.83 -4.75
C GLN A 54 6.22 -16.92 -3.22
N LYS A 55 7.34 -16.96 -2.54
CA LYS A 55 7.39 -17.05 -1.07
C LYS A 55 6.83 -15.82 -0.38
N GLU A 56 7.18 -14.63 -0.87
CA GLU A 56 6.61 -13.37 -0.38
C GLU A 56 5.09 -13.33 -0.59
N GLY A 57 4.63 -13.78 -1.76
CA GLY A 57 3.21 -13.88 -2.09
C GLY A 57 2.45 -14.84 -1.18
N GLU A 58 3.00 -16.00 -0.88
CA GLU A 58 2.41 -16.96 0.06
C GLU A 58 2.24 -16.37 1.46
N LEU A 59 3.26 -15.67 1.95
CA LEU A 59 3.19 -14.98 3.24
C LEU A 59 2.12 -13.88 3.25
N LEU A 60 2.03 -13.09 2.19
CA LEU A 60 1.00 -12.07 2.04
C LEU A 60 -0.40 -12.70 2.03
N LEU A 61 -0.63 -13.67 1.16
CA LEU A 61 -1.94 -14.30 0.99
C LEU A 61 -2.41 -15.01 2.27
N SER A 62 -1.49 -15.53 3.07
CA SER A 62 -1.81 -16.14 4.38
C SER A 62 -2.40 -15.17 5.39
N LYS A 63 -2.22 -13.85 5.18
CA LYS A 63 -2.76 -12.79 6.06
C LYS A 63 -4.16 -12.33 5.66
N LEU A 64 -4.63 -12.73 4.49
CA LEU A 64 -5.89 -12.25 3.91
C LEU A 64 -7.02 -13.25 4.10
N LYS A 65 -8.21 -12.72 4.35
CA LYS A 65 -9.46 -13.48 4.30
C LYS A 65 -10.11 -13.28 2.92
N PRO A 66 -11.00 -14.20 2.49
CA PRO A 66 -11.71 -14.03 1.22
C PRO A 66 -12.49 -12.71 1.09
N SER A 67 -13.00 -12.19 2.21
CA SER A 67 -13.77 -10.94 2.27
C SER A 67 -12.92 -9.66 2.27
N ASP A 68 -11.60 -9.77 2.40
CA ASP A 68 -10.72 -8.61 2.43
C ASP A 68 -10.47 -8.07 1.02
N THR A 69 -10.39 -6.75 0.90
CA THR A 69 -10.04 -6.09 -0.35
C THR A 69 -8.55 -5.91 -0.45
N LEU A 70 -7.96 -6.42 -1.52
CA LEU A 70 -6.53 -6.34 -1.80
C LEU A 70 -6.27 -5.34 -2.92
N VAL A 71 -5.49 -4.30 -2.62
CA VAL A 71 -5.03 -3.28 -3.56
C VAL A 71 -3.51 -3.34 -3.66
N LEU A 72 -3.01 -3.61 -4.84
CA LEU A 72 -1.57 -3.63 -5.09
C LEU A 72 -1.09 -2.26 -5.56
N LEU A 73 -0.02 -1.76 -4.96
CA LEU A 73 0.72 -0.61 -5.49
C LEU A 73 1.66 -1.11 -6.58
N ASP A 74 1.29 -0.87 -7.82
CA ASP A 74 1.95 -1.40 -9.00
C ASP A 74 2.00 -0.33 -10.10
N GLU A 75 3.18 -0.10 -10.71
CA GLU A 75 3.36 0.90 -11.76
C GLU A 75 2.45 0.71 -12.98
N LYS A 76 1.98 -0.53 -13.21
CA LYS A 76 1.04 -0.89 -14.29
C LYS A 76 -0.43 -0.78 -13.88
N GLY A 77 -0.69 -0.29 -12.67
CA GLY A 77 -2.05 -0.07 -12.18
C GLY A 77 -2.71 1.18 -12.76
N VAL A 78 -3.93 1.43 -12.29
CA VAL A 78 -4.67 2.65 -12.63
C VAL A 78 -4.02 3.85 -11.94
N GLN A 79 -3.80 4.92 -12.70
CA GLN A 79 -3.30 6.18 -12.16
C GLN A 79 -4.47 7.11 -11.81
N PHE A 80 -4.34 7.76 -10.68
CA PHE A 80 -5.27 8.79 -10.23
C PHE A 80 -4.55 10.13 -10.02
N SER A 81 -5.27 11.21 -10.22
CA SER A 81 -4.95 12.49 -9.59
C SER A 81 -5.22 12.39 -8.08
N SER A 82 -4.75 13.37 -7.31
CA SER A 82 -5.02 13.41 -5.86
C SER A 82 -6.53 13.54 -5.56
N LEU A 83 -7.27 14.25 -6.40
CA LEU A 83 -8.74 14.36 -6.29
C LEU A 83 -9.43 13.04 -6.58
N GLU A 84 -9.06 12.36 -7.65
CA GLU A 84 -9.61 11.05 -8.00
C GLU A 84 -9.30 10.01 -6.90
N MET A 85 -8.11 10.06 -6.30
CA MET A 85 -7.77 9.19 -5.17
C MET A 85 -8.70 9.44 -3.97
N ALA A 86 -9.01 10.71 -3.67
CA ALA A 86 -9.96 11.06 -2.61
C ALA A 86 -11.36 10.51 -2.91
N GLU A 87 -11.85 10.67 -4.14
CA GLU A 87 -13.15 10.12 -4.58
C GLU A 87 -13.20 8.60 -4.46
N TYR A 88 -12.14 7.89 -4.86
CA TYR A 88 -12.04 6.44 -4.72
C TYR A 88 -12.03 6.01 -3.25
N MET A 89 -11.32 6.72 -2.39
CA MET A 89 -11.34 6.45 -0.95
C MET A 89 -12.76 6.60 -0.39
N GLN A 90 -13.49 7.66 -0.77
CA GLN A 90 -14.88 7.85 -0.37
C GLN A 90 -15.77 6.72 -0.88
N LYS A 91 -15.59 6.30 -2.12
CA LYS A 91 -16.34 5.18 -2.71
C LYS A 91 -16.11 3.88 -1.94
N TRP A 92 -14.87 3.56 -1.60
CA TRP A 92 -14.55 2.34 -0.83
C TRP A 92 -15.14 2.39 0.58
N MET A 93 -15.10 3.55 1.24
CA MET A 93 -15.75 3.73 2.55
C MET A 93 -17.26 3.51 2.47
N ASN A 94 -17.91 4.00 1.40
CA ASN A 94 -19.35 3.85 1.17
C ASN A 94 -19.77 2.41 0.83
N GLN A 95 -18.86 1.59 0.32
CA GLN A 95 -19.11 0.17 0.04
C GLN A 95 -19.11 -0.72 1.28
N SER A 96 -18.98 -0.14 2.47
CA SER A 96 -18.94 -0.88 3.75
C SER A 96 -17.86 -1.96 3.82
N LEU A 97 -16.75 -1.76 3.12
CA LEU A 97 -15.59 -2.65 3.20
C LEU A 97 -15.08 -2.71 4.64
N LYS A 98 -14.89 -3.92 5.17
CA LYS A 98 -14.37 -4.11 6.53
C LYS A 98 -12.87 -3.84 6.59
N ASN A 99 -12.12 -4.47 5.70
CA ASN A 99 -10.67 -4.34 5.61
C ASN A 99 -10.24 -4.06 4.17
N ILE A 100 -9.32 -3.13 4.01
CA ILE A 100 -8.63 -2.87 2.75
C ILE A 100 -7.12 -2.95 2.99
N PHE A 101 -6.43 -3.75 2.17
CA PHE A 101 -5.00 -3.97 2.25
C PHE A 101 -4.33 -3.27 1.07
N PHE A 102 -3.58 -2.22 1.35
CA PHE A 102 -2.67 -1.60 0.37
C PHE A 102 -1.30 -2.21 0.53
N VAL A 103 -0.80 -2.84 -0.52
CA VAL A 103 0.43 -3.63 -0.46
C VAL A 103 1.51 -3.03 -1.35
N VAL A 104 2.64 -2.73 -0.74
CA VAL A 104 3.88 -2.42 -1.46
C VAL A 104 4.61 -3.72 -1.72
N GLY A 105 4.90 -4.01 -2.98
CA GLY A 105 5.68 -5.18 -3.37
C GLY A 105 7.10 -5.13 -2.83
N GLY A 106 7.75 -6.29 -2.78
CA GLY A 106 9.18 -6.37 -2.55
C GLY A 106 9.98 -5.91 -3.77
N ALA A 107 11.30 -6.07 -3.72
CA ALA A 107 12.21 -5.59 -4.78
C ALA A 107 11.92 -6.16 -6.18
N TYR A 108 11.28 -7.31 -6.27
CA TYR A 108 11.01 -8.02 -7.53
C TYR A 108 9.54 -8.02 -7.95
N GLY A 109 8.68 -7.31 -7.23
CA GLY A 109 7.26 -7.21 -7.52
C GLY A 109 6.43 -8.35 -6.91
N PHE A 110 5.32 -8.68 -7.56
CA PHE A 110 4.33 -9.63 -7.06
C PHE A 110 4.32 -10.93 -7.87
N SER A 111 3.95 -12.04 -7.21
CA SER A 111 3.70 -13.32 -7.88
C SER A 111 2.38 -13.30 -8.66
N ASP A 112 2.22 -14.24 -9.59
CA ASP A 112 0.97 -14.39 -10.37
C ASP A 112 -0.24 -14.64 -9.47
N GLU A 113 -0.10 -15.42 -8.42
CA GLU A 113 -1.18 -15.71 -7.46
C GLU A 113 -1.63 -14.44 -6.72
N VAL A 114 -0.71 -13.56 -6.38
CA VAL A 114 -1.03 -12.26 -5.76
C VAL A 114 -1.78 -11.38 -6.75
N TYR A 115 -1.36 -11.31 -8.01
CA TYR A 115 -2.08 -10.59 -9.06
C TYR A 115 -3.48 -11.13 -9.27
N GLN A 116 -3.66 -12.44 -9.29
CA GLN A 116 -4.98 -13.08 -9.46
C GLN A 116 -5.91 -12.79 -8.28
N ARG A 117 -5.38 -12.72 -7.05
CA ARG A 117 -6.14 -12.41 -5.84
C ARG A 117 -6.51 -10.93 -5.73
N ALA A 118 -5.73 -10.04 -6.33
CA ALA A 118 -5.91 -8.60 -6.19
C ALA A 118 -7.27 -8.12 -6.72
N ASN A 119 -7.92 -7.27 -5.95
CA ASN A 119 -9.16 -6.61 -6.35
C ASN A 119 -8.91 -5.36 -7.18
N PHE A 120 -7.75 -4.70 -6.96
CA PHE A 120 -7.39 -3.48 -7.64
C PHE A 120 -5.87 -3.30 -7.71
N LYS A 121 -5.40 -2.60 -8.74
CA LYS A 121 -4.01 -2.18 -8.89
C LYS A 121 -3.96 -0.67 -9.03
N LEU A 122 -3.26 -0.02 -8.12
CA LEU A 122 -3.08 1.43 -8.06
C LEU A 122 -1.65 1.78 -8.45
N SER A 123 -1.48 2.68 -9.40
CA SER A 123 -0.18 3.25 -9.77
C SER A 123 -0.09 4.69 -9.29
N LEU A 124 0.97 5.02 -8.56
CA LEU A 124 1.26 6.41 -8.19
C LEU A 124 1.99 7.16 -9.30
N SER A 125 2.63 6.43 -10.22
CA SER A 125 3.36 7.00 -11.36
C SER A 125 3.69 5.89 -12.36
N LYS A 126 3.85 6.26 -13.63
CA LYS A 126 4.44 5.38 -14.65
C LYS A 126 5.95 5.18 -14.43
N MET A 127 6.57 6.04 -13.64
CA MET A 127 7.97 5.87 -13.22
C MET A 127 8.06 4.84 -12.11
N THR A 128 9.13 4.07 -12.12
CA THR A 128 9.41 3.08 -11.07
C THR A 128 10.08 3.77 -9.89
N PHE A 129 9.53 3.58 -8.71
CA PHE A 129 10.14 3.98 -7.44
C PHE A 129 10.73 2.76 -6.72
N SER A 130 11.76 2.98 -5.91
CA SER A 130 12.21 1.94 -5.02
C SER A 130 11.08 1.51 -4.06
N HIS A 131 11.08 0.25 -3.66
CA HIS A 131 10.09 -0.28 -2.70
C HIS A 131 10.16 0.39 -1.31
N GLN A 132 11.23 1.11 -1.02
CA GLN A 132 11.37 1.93 0.19
C GLN A 132 10.75 3.32 0.01
N MET A 133 11.05 4.01 -1.09
CA MET A 133 10.57 5.37 -1.37
C MET A 133 9.05 5.41 -1.58
N ILE A 134 8.48 4.43 -2.27
CA ILE A 134 7.05 4.39 -2.58
C ILE A 134 6.19 4.37 -1.30
N ARG A 135 6.71 3.86 -0.20
CA ARG A 135 6.04 3.83 1.10
C ARG A 135 5.68 5.23 1.58
N LEU A 136 6.64 6.16 1.51
CA LEU A 136 6.43 7.55 1.90
C LEU A 136 5.46 8.27 0.96
N LEU A 137 5.65 8.10 -0.35
CA LEU A 137 4.78 8.73 -1.35
C LEU A 137 3.32 8.28 -1.19
N PHE A 138 3.10 6.99 -0.97
CA PHE A 138 1.75 6.46 -0.78
C PHE A 138 1.06 7.02 0.47
N VAL A 139 1.72 6.98 1.63
CA VAL A 139 1.08 7.47 2.87
C VAL A 139 0.86 8.99 2.84
N GLU A 140 1.70 9.75 2.15
CA GLU A 140 1.46 11.17 1.91
C GLU A 140 0.20 11.38 1.06
N GLN A 141 0.05 10.65 -0.06
CA GLN A 141 -1.12 10.76 -0.91
C GLN A 141 -2.40 10.24 -0.23
N LEU A 142 -2.31 9.21 0.57
CA LEU A 142 -3.44 8.73 1.37
C LEU A 142 -3.88 9.79 2.40
N TYR A 143 -2.93 10.40 3.10
CA TYR A 143 -3.21 11.52 4.00
C TYR A 143 -3.86 12.70 3.25
N ARG A 144 -3.31 13.07 2.09
CA ARG A 144 -3.86 14.12 1.22
C ARG A 144 -5.31 13.84 0.84
N ALA A 145 -5.62 12.61 0.46
CA ALA A 145 -6.98 12.20 0.13
C ALA A 145 -7.95 12.47 1.29
N PHE A 146 -7.58 12.14 2.51
CA PHE A 146 -8.42 12.42 3.69
C PHE A 146 -8.56 13.92 3.98
N THR A 147 -7.52 14.72 3.79
CA THR A 147 -7.63 16.18 3.92
C THR A 147 -8.58 16.77 2.90
N ILE A 148 -8.57 16.30 1.66
CA ILE A 148 -9.51 16.69 0.60
C ILE A 148 -10.94 16.36 1.02
N LEU A 149 -11.19 15.13 1.46
CA LEU A 149 -12.54 14.68 1.89
C LEU A 149 -13.09 15.47 3.09
N ASN A 150 -12.22 16.04 3.91
CA ASN A 150 -12.58 16.84 5.08
C ASN A 150 -12.51 18.35 4.83
N ASN A 151 -12.31 18.77 3.59
CA ASN A 151 -12.20 20.18 3.18
C ASN A 151 -11.11 20.96 3.95
N GLU A 152 -10.00 20.30 4.25
CA GLU A 152 -8.87 20.91 4.94
C GLU A 152 -7.88 21.57 3.94
N PRO A 153 -7.19 22.66 4.35
CA PRO A 153 -6.34 23.46 3.45
C PRO A 153 -4.94 22.83 3.28
N TYR A 154 -4.83 21.56 2.99
CA TYR A 154 -3.56 20.87 2.71
C TYR A 154 -3.32 20.73 1.21
N HIS A 155 -4.37 20.40 0.44
CA HIS A 155 -4.32 20.30 -1.01
C HIS A 155 -4.73 21.62 -1.64
N HIS A 156 -3.92 22.11 -2.56
CA HIS A 156 -4.17 23.35 -3.32
C HIS A 156 -4.17 23.03 -4.82
N GLU A 157 -5.26 23.40 -5.49
CA GLU A 157 -5.40 23.44 -6.95
C GLU A 157 -5.84 24.82 -7.41
#